data_ef5a78e804d902f3d5d724f40a695c27
#
_entry.id   ef5a78e804d902f3d5d724f40a695c27
#
_cell.length_a   1.000
_cell.length_b   1.000
_cell.length_c   1.000
_cell.angle_alpha   90.00
_cell.angle_beta   90.00
_cell.angle_gamma   90.00
#
_symmetry.space_group_name_H-M   'P 1'
#
loop_
_entity.id
_entity.type
_entity.pdbx_description
1 polymer ?
#
loop_
_entity_poly.entity_id
_entity_poly.type
_entity_poly.pdbx_seq_one_letter_code
_entity_poly.pdbx_strand_id
1 'polypeptide(L)'
;MEFQIEKMTIRELSEIMEIMENARQSVKKTEWFVSDEEEYVRHVLEGKGFLVGARETKSRELAGFFMVFYPNTQDNLGQYAGLTGEELGKVVYMDSAAVKENYRGNGLQGRMLQKAEEVLKEQQKEKGQDVQYCMCTVHPDNHSSLHTMEKNGYEIVSRESLYGGLDRYVLCKKQFL
;
A
#
# COMPACT_ATOMS: atom_id res chain seq x y z
N MET A 1 23.27 -1.70 -4.00
CA MET A 1 22.33 -1.38 -5.10
C MET A 1 21.71 -0.03 -4.84
N GLU A 2 21.48 0.74 -5.88
CA GLU A 2 20.86 2.06 -5.80
C GLU A 2 19.48 2.01 -6.49
N PHE A 3 18.49 2.71 -5.91
CA PHE A 3 17.11 2.66 -6.39
C PHE A 3 16.53 4.06 -6.50
N GLN A 4 15.89 4.32 -7.62
CA GLN A 4 15.02 5.47 -7.84
C GLN A 4 13.60 5.09 -7.46
N ILE A 5 12.93 5.93 -6.65
CA ILE A 5 11.54 5.71 -6.25
C ILE A 5 10.69 6.82 -6.86
N GLU A 6 9.71 6.41 -7.67
CA GLU A 6 8.92 7.33 -8.47
C GLU A 6 7.47 6.89 -8.58
N LYS A 7 6.58 7.82 -8.91
CA LYS A 7 5.18 7.53 -9.19
C LYS A 7 5.07 6.75 -10.50
N MET A 8 4.28 5.68 -10.48
CA MET A 8 4.03 4.82 -11.62
C MET A 8 2.87 5.33 -12.47
N THR A 9 2.85 4.91 -13.73
CA THR A 9 1.77 5.18 -14.69
C THR A 9 1.21 3.88 -15.24
N ILE A 10 0.21 3.96 -16.10
CA ILE A 10 -0.36 2.78 -16.77
C ILE A 10 0.67 2.01 -17.62
N ARG A 11 1.77 2.64 -18.00
CA ARG A 11 2.85 2.00 -18.79
C ARG A 11 3.55 0.88 -18.03
N GLU A 12 3.60 0.97 -16.71
CA GLU A 12 4.24 0.00 -15.84
C GLU A 12 3.30 -1.13 -15.40
N LEU A 13 2.04 -1.14 -15.82
CA LEU A 13 1.03 -2.13 -15.39
C LEU A 13 1.52 -3.57 -15.55
N SER A 14 2.12 -3.92 -16.68
CA SER A 14 2.62 -5.27 -16.93
C SER A 14 3.74 -5.68 -15.95
N GLU A 15 4.69 -4.77 -15.65
CA GLU A 15 5.76 -5.03 -14.68
C GLU A 15 5.19 -5.18 -13.25
N ILE A 16 4.18 -4.39 -12.90
CA ILE A 16 3.50 -4.48 -11.60
C ILE A 16 2.81 -5.83 -11.44
N MET A 17 2.06 -6.26 -12.46
CA MET A 17 1.36 -7.56 -12.44
C MET A 17 2.33 -8.74 -12.35
N GLU A 18 3.47 -8.66 -13.04
CA GLU A 18 4.53 -9.67 -12.91
C GLU A 18 5.05 -9.78 -11.47
N ILE A 19 5.27 -8.62 -10.79
CA ILE A 19 5.71 -8.62 -9.40
C ILE A 19 4.63 -9.19 -8.48
N MET A 20 3.36 -8.87 -8.70
CA MET A 20 2.24 -9.43 -7.94
C MET A 20 2.17 -10.94 -8.06
N GLU A 21 2.26 -11.48 -9.27
CA GLU A 21 2.21 -12.92 -9.49
C GLU A 21 3.41 -13.62 -8.85
N ASN A 22 4.62 -13.07 -8.99
CA ASN A 22 5.81 -13.59 -8.32
C ASN A 22 5.68 -13.54 -6.79
N ALA A 23 5.11 -12.48 -6.24
CA ALA A 23 4.84 -12.38 -4.81
C ALA A 23 3.86 -13.46 -4.36
N ARG A 24 2.76 -13.66 -5.08
CA ARG A 24 1.76 -14.71 -4.80
C ARG A 24 2.37 -16.11 -4.78
N GLN A 25 3.27 -16.40 -5.73
CA GLN A 25 3.93 -17.72 -5.82
C GLN A 25 5.02 -17.91 -4.76
N SER A 26 5.70 -16.84 -4.32
CA SER A 26 6.84 -16.91 -3.41
C SER A 26 6.47 -16.85 -1.93
N VAL A 27 5.24 -16.47 -1.59
CA VAL A 27 4.81 -16.39 -0.20
C VAL A 27 4.58 -17.79 0.35
N LYS A 28 5.34 -18.15 1.39
CA LYS A 28 5.23 -19.47 2.07
C LYS A 28 3.83 -19.73 2.66
N LYS A 29 3.05 -18.68 2.89
CA LYS A 29 1.64 -18.74 3.32
C LYS A 29 0.86 -17.80 2.43
N THR A 30 0.01 -18.34 1.58
CA THR A 30 -0.86 -17.61 0.63
C THR A 30 -1.76 -16.57 1.29
N GLU A 31 -1.97 -16.69 2.61
CA GLU A 31 -2.77 -15.78 3.43
C GLU A 31 -2.10 -14.41 3.69
N TRP A 32 -0.78 -14.28 3.50
CA TRP A 32 -0.05 -13.06 3.81
C TRP A 32 -0.17 -11.99 2.74
N PHE A 33 -0.36 -12.40 1.51
CA PHE A 33 -0.49 -11.50 0.37
C PHE A 33 -1.68 -11.94 -0.50
N VAL A 34 -2.65 -11.07 -0.63
CA VAL A 34 -3.76 -11.20 -1.56
C VAL A 34 -3.37 -10.42 -2.82
N SER A 35 -3.24 -11.12 -3.94
CA SER A 35 -2.96 -10.47 -5.22
C SER A 35 -4.24 -9.82 -5.76
N ASP A 36 -4.07 -8.63 -6.30
CA ASP A 36 -5.15 -7.92 -6.97
C ASP A 36 -5.26 -8.35 -8.44
N GLU A 37 -6.46 -8.27 -8.98
CA GLU A 37 -6.72 -8.49 -10.40
C GLU A 37 -6.19 -7.29 -11.23
N GLU A 38 -5.76 -7.55 -12.47
CA GLU A 38 -5.23 -6.51 -13.36
C GLU A 38 -6.20 -5.32 -13.51
N GLU A 39 -7.51 -5.60 -13.61
CA GLU A 39 -8.52 -4.57 -13.72
C GLU A 39 -8.54 -3.62 -12.51
N TYR A 40 -8.37 -4.16 -11.31
CA TYR A 40 -8.28 -3.35 -10.10
C TYR A 40 -7.05 -2.43 -10.11
N VAL A 41 -5.88 -2.99 -10.42
CA VAL A 41 -4.62 -2.20 -10.52
C VAL A 41 -4.74 -1.13 -11.60
N ARG A 42 -5.36 -1.44 -12.72
CA ARG A 42 -5.65 -0.47 -13.79
C ARG A 42 -6.52 0.67 -13.29
N HIS A 43 -7.62 0.39 -12.61
CA HIS A 43 -8.51 1.41 -12.04
C HIS A 43 -7.79 2.31 -11.02
N VAL A 44 -6.87 1.74 -10.22
CA VAL A 44 -6.05 2.55 -9.31
C VAL A 44 -5.15 3.52 -10.09
N LEU A 45 -4.47 3.03 -11.13
CA LEU A 45 -3.61 3.85 -12.00
C LEU A 45 -4.39 4.92 -12.78
N GLU A 46 -5.66 4.67 -13.10
CA GLU A 46 -6.55 5.57 -13.84
C GLU A 46 -7.28 6.60 -12.97
N GLY A 47 -7.00 6.64 -11.65
CA GLY A 47 -7.47 7.72 -10.78
C GLY A 47 -8.19 7.30 -9.50
N LYS A 48 -8.37 5.99 -9.23
CA LYS A 48 -8.87 5.50 -7.94
C LYS A 48 -7.79 5.47 -6.85
N GLY A 49 -6.57 5.89 -7.20
CA GLY A 49 -5.41 5.94 -6.32
C GLY A 49 -4.16 6.27 -7.10
N PHE A 50 -3.06 5.68 -6.70
CA PHE A 50 -1.78 5.74 -7.42
C PHE A 50 -0.86 4.62 -6.93
N LEU A 51 0.21 4.37 -7.70
CA LEU A 51 1.30 3.50 -7.28
C LEU A 51 2.62 4.28 -7.30
N VAL A 52 3.52 3.89 -6.40
CA VAL A 52 4.94 4.23 -6.45
C VAL A 52 5.74 2.96 -6.65
N GLY A 53 6.82 3.04 -7.41
CA GLY A 53 7.70 1.91 -7.68
C GLY A 53 9.14 2.24 -7.36
N ALA A 54 9.90 1.21 -6.97
CA ALA A 54 11.33 1.26 -6.79
C ALA A 54 12.02 0.62 -8.00
N ARG A 55 12.76 1.39 -8.76
CA ARG A 55 13.49 0.92 -9.95
C ARG A 55 14.99 0.91 -9.67
N GLU A 56 15.65 -0.23 -9.91
CA GLU A 56 17.10 -0.34 -9.79
C GLU A 56 17.77 0.53 -10.87
N THR A 57 18.76 1.37 -10.48
CA THR A 57 19.26 2.43 -11.35
C THR A 57 20.08 1.94 -12.54
N LYS A 58 20.79 0.80 -12.41
CA LYS A 58 21.65 0.26 -13.46
C LYS A 58 20.88 -0.60 -14.44
N SER A 59 20.14 -1.59 -13.95
CA SER A 59 19.36 -2.52 -14.78
C SER A 59 18.07 -1.90 -15.32
N ARG A 60 17.58 -0.84 -14.68
CA ARG A 60 16.27 -0.22 -14.94
C ARG A 60 15.10 -1.16 -14.63
N GLU A 61 15.35 -2.27 -13.97
CA GLU A 61 14.34 -3.24 -13.57
C GLU A 61 13.47 -2.68 -12.43
N LEU A 62 12.15 -2.88 -12.50
CA LEU A 62 11.24 -2.59 -11.41
C LEU A 62 11.44 -3.63 -10.30
N ALA A 63 11.94 -3.17 -9.15
CA ALA A 63 12.27 -4.00 -7.98
C ALA A 63 11.08 -4.25 -7.05
N GLY A 64 10.11 -3.36 -7.06
CA GLY A 64 8.93 -3.44 -6.21
C GLY A 64 7.98 -2.27 -6.44
N PHE A 65 6.78 -2.39 -5.88
CA PHE A 65 5.75 -1.34 -5.92
C PHE A 65 5.06 -1.21 -4.56
N PHE A 66 4.40 -0.06 -4.39
CA PHE A 66 3.51 0.24 -3.27
C PHE A 66 2.26 0.93 -3.83
N MET A 67 1.08 0.38 -3.55
CA MET A 67 -0.20 0.86 -4.04
C MET A 67 -0.96 1.62 -2.97
N VAL A 68 -1.55 2.74 -3.37
CA VAL A 68 -2.43 3.58 -2.55
C VAL A 68 -3.79 3.64 -3.23
N PHE A 69 -4.86 3.42 -2.47
CA PHE A 69 -6.23 3.38 -2.98
C PHE A 69 -7.12 4.35 -2.20
N TYR A 70 -8.00 5.06 -2.90
CA TYR A 70 -9.02 5.93 -2.32
C TYR A 70 -10.35 5.17 -2.19
N PRO A 71 -10.70 4.65 -1.00
CA PRO A 71 -11.92 3.90 -0.80
C PRO A 71 -13.16 4.80 -0.84
N ASN A 72 -14.32 4.17 -1.05
CA ASN A 72 -15.58 4.81 -0.75
C ASN A 72 -15.85 4.79 0.78
N THR A 73 -16.98 5.33 1.22
CA THR A 73 -17.38 5.36 2.63
C THR A 73 -18.09 4.06 3.08
N GLN A 74 -18.44 3.17 2.15
CA GLN A 74 -19.03 1.86 2.47
C GLN A 74 -17.90 0.84 2.65
N ASP A 75 -18.05 -0.07 3.61
CA ASP A 75 -17.06 -1.10 3.95
C ASP A 75 -15.63 -0.55 4.16
N ASN A 76 -15.57 0.64 4.75
CA ASN A 76 -14.34 1.40 4.93
C ASN A 76 -13.59 0.96 6.20
N LEU A 77 -12.27 0.72 6.08
CA LEU A 77 -11.43 0.34 7.22
C LEU A 77 -11.48 1.34 8.39
N GLY A 78 -11.83 2.59 8.11
CA GLY A 78 -12.00 3.64 9.13
C GLY A 78 -13.00 3.27 10.22
N GLN A 79 -13.99 2.42 9.92
CA GLN A 79 -14.96 1.92 10.90
C GLN A 79 -14.28 1.17 12.04
N TYR A 80 -13.19 0.43 11.77
CA TYR A 80 -12.41 -0.30 12.78
C TYR A 80 -11.54 0.61 13.65
N ALA A 81 -11.33 1.86 13.23
CA ALA A 81 -10.69 2.92 14.02
C ALA A 81 -11.71 3.83 14.71
N GLY A 82 -13.00 3.50 14.67
CA GLY A 82 -14.09 4.29 15.26
C GLY A 82 -14.47 5.55 14.46
N LEU A 83 -14.00 5.67 13.21
CA LEU A 83 -14.35 6.81 12.35
C LEU A 83 -15.78 6.67 11.83
N THR A 84 -16.47 7.78 11.70
CA THR A 84 -17.88 7.82 11.27
C THR A 84 -18.15 9.00 10.33
N GLY A 85 -19.24 8.92 9.57
CA GLY A 85 -19.73 10.03 8.76
C GLY A 85 -18.67 10.58 7.79
N GLU A 86 -18.40 11.87 7.87
CA GLU A 86 -17.46 12.56 6.98
C GLU A 86 -16.00 12.13 7.17
N GLU A 87 -15.63 11.60 8.33
CA GLU A 87 -14.28 11.12 8.58
C GLU A 87 -13.91 9.95 7.69
N LEU A 88 -14.88 9.08 7.34
CA LEU A 88 -14.67 7.96 6.42
C LEU A 88 -14.24 8.42 5.01
N GLY A 89 -14.67 9.60 4.59
CA GLY A 89 -14.25 10.23 3.34
C GLY A 89 -12.80 10.75 3.34
N LYS A 90 -12.15 10.78 4.52
CA LYS A 90 -10.78 11.24 4.72
C LYS A 90 -9.78 10.11 4.88
N VAL A 91 -10.22 8.87 4.66
CA VAL A 91 -9.41 7.65 4.74
C VAL A 91 -8.79 7.35 3.38
N VAL A 92 -7.53 6.94 3.39
CA VAL A 92 -6.84 6.35 2.24
C VAL A 92 -6.25 5.00 2.66
N TYR A 93 -6.25 4.03 1.75
CA TYR A 93 -5.63 2.73 1.98
C TYR A 93 -4.18 2.72 1.46
N MET A 94 -3.27 2.35 2.35
CA MET A 94 -1.92 1.91 2.01
C MET A 94 -2.05 0.42 1.70
N ASP A 95 -2.46 0.14 0.46
CA ASP A 95 -3.17 -1.08 0.09
C ASP A 95 -2.24 -2.28 -0.10
N SER A 96 -1.58 -2.40 -1.24
CA SER A 96 -0.72 -3.53 -1.56
C SER A 96 0.72 -3.10 -1.79
N ALA A 97 1.67 -3.93 -1.33
CA ALA A 97 3.08 -3.72 -1.58
C ALA A 97 3.81 -5.04 -1.81
N ALA A 98 4.67 -5.09 -2.80
CA ALA A 98 5.53 -6.24 -3.04
C ALA A 98 6.92 -5.82 -3.50
N VAL A 99 7.93 -6.62 -3.13
CA VAL A 99 9.32 -6.46 -3.53
C VAL A 99 9.82 -7.80 -4.06
N LYS A 100 10.41 -7.80 -5.26
CA LYS A 100 11.03 -8.98 -5.87
C LYS A 100 12.08 -9.57 -4.93
N GLU A 101 12.18 -10.89 -4.88
CA GLU A 101 13.00 -11.61 -3.90
C GLU A 101 14.46 -11.17 -3.91
N ASN A 102 15.05 -11.03 -5.09
CA ASN A 102 16.43 -10.58 -5.28
C ASN A 102 16.73 -9.14 -4.83
N TYR A 103 15.70 -8.33 -4.57
CA TYR A 103 15.82 -6.95 -4.08
C TYR A 103 15.36 -6.77 -2.62
N ARG A 104 14.94 -7.84 -1.95
CA ARG A 104 14.59 -7.79 -0.52
C ARG A 104 15.83 -7.42 0.33
N GLY A 105 15.59 -6.95 1.55
CA GLY A 105 16.66 -6.53 2.46
C GLY A 105 17.22 -5.12 2.20
N ASN A 106 16.75 -4.40 1.17
CA ASN A 106 17.16 -3.02 0.86
C ASN A 106 16.20 -1.94 1.45
N GLY A 107 15.27 -2.32 2.32
CA GLY A 107 14.31 -1.39 2.95
C GLY A 107 13.32 -0.75 1.96
N LEU A 108 13.10 -1.36 0.78
CA LEU A 108 12.33 -0.76 -0.30
C LEU A 108 10.87 -0.52 0.07
N GLN A 109 10.23 -1.42 0.82
CA GLN A 109 8.84 -1.23 1.27
C GLN A 109 8.69 0.06 2.07
N GLY A 110 9.56 0.30 3.05
CA GLY A 110 9.53 1.52 3.86
C GLY A 110 9.83 2.79 3.04
N ARG A 111 10.80 2.72 2.12
CA ARG A 111 11.13 3.84 1.23
C ARG A 111 9.99 4.18 0.27
N MET A 112 9.32 3.17 -0.28
CA MET A 112 8.13 3.36 -1.13
C MET A 112 6.95 3.89 -0.34
N LEU A 113 6.74 3.41 0.90
CA LEU A 113 5.72 3.95 1.82
C LEU A 113 5.94 5.44 2.08
N GLN A 114 7.17 5.84 2.41
CA GLN A 114 7.51 7.25 2.64
C GLN A 114 7.25 8.11 1.38
N LYS A 115 7.62 7.61 0.20
CA LYS A 115 7.33 8.28 -1.07
C LYS A 115 5.83 8.38 -1.34
N ALA A 116 5.06 7.35 -1.02
CA ALA A 116 3.60 7.40 -1.16
C ALA A 116 2.99 8.48 -0.24
N GLU A 117 3.47 8.61 0.99
CA GLU A 117 3.04 9.68 1.91
C GLU A 117 3.44 11.08 1.42
N GLU A 118 4.60 11.24 0.79
CA GLU A 118 4.99 12.50 0.13
C GLU A 118 4.01 12.86 -1.00
N VAL A 119 3.70 11.90 -1.88
CA VAL A 119 2.75 12.10 -2.98
C VAL A 119 1.36 12.48 -2.45
N LEU A 120 0.89 11.85 -1.36
CA LEU A 120 -0.37 12.22 -0.72
C LEU A 120 -0.37 13.68 -0.25
N LYS A 121 0.71 14.13 0.40
CA LYS A 121 0.85 15.53 0.85
C LYS A 121 0.89 16.52 -0.30
N GLU A 122 1.56 16.17 -1.40
CA GLU A 122 1.57 16.98 -2.63
C GLU A 122 0.16 17.11 -3.23
N GLN A 123 -0.57 15.99 -3.34
CA GLN A 123 -1.94 15.97 -3.86
C GLN A 123 -2.93 16.73 -2.98
N GLN A 124 -2.77 16.70 -1.65
CA GLN A 124 -3.57 17.51 -0.74
C GLN A 124 -3.41 19.01 -1.06
N LYS A 125 -2.18 19.47 -1.25
CA LYS A 125 -1.89 20.88 -1.57
C LYS A 125 -2.43 21.30 -2.92
N GLU A 126 -2.27 20.44 -3.94
CA GLU A 126 -2.61 20.76 -5.33
C GLU A 126 -4.11 20.61 -5.63
N LYS A 127 -4.75 19.57 -5.07
CA LYS A 127 -6.14 19.18 -5.41
C LYS A 127 -7.15 19.44 -4.32
N GLY A 128 -6.71 19.95 -3.15
CA GLY A 128 -7.59 20.15 -1.99
C GLY A 128 -8.16 18.84 -1.42
N GLN A 129 -7.50 17.73 -1.63
CA GLN A 129 -7.94 16.42 -1.15
C GLN A 129 -7.65 16.30 0.35
N ASP A 130 -8.69 16.18 1.18
CA ASP A 130 -8.55 16.14 2.65
C ASP A 130 -8.34 14.70 3.14
N VAL A 131 -7.11 14.18 3.02
CA VAL A 131 -6.72 12.89 3.59
C VAL A 131 -6.16 13.09 4.99
N GLN A 132 -6.77 12.47 6.00
CA GLN A 132 -6.35 12.58 7.40
C GLN A 132 -5.93 11.24 8.00
N TYR A 133 -6.37 10.13 7.42
CA TYR A 133 -6.13 8.78 7.94
C TYR A 133 -5.55 7.88 6.85
N CYS A 134 -4.34 7.38 7.08
CA CYS A 134 -3.75 6.32 6.27
C CYS A 134 -3.98 4.98 6.97
N MET A 135 -4.63 4.05 6.30
CA MET A 135 -4.97 2.75 6.88
C MET A 135 -4.47 1.59 6.03
N CYS A 136 -4.13 0.51 6.67
CA CYS A 136 -3.73 -0.73 6.00
C CYS A 136 -4.14 -1.96 6.80
N THR A 137 -4.02 -3.12 6.19
CA THR A 137 -4.17 -4.41 6.86
C THR A 137 -2.91 -5.24 6.70
N VAL A 138 -2.51 -5.96 7.75
CA VAL A 138 -1.34 -6.83 7.75
C VAL A 138 -1.68 -8.14 8.45
N HIS A 139 -1.28 -9.28 7.87
CA HIS A 139 -1.40 -10.57 8.56
C HIS A 139 -0.54 -10.57 9.82
N PRO A 140 -1.02 -11.05 10.99
CA PRO A 140 -0.27 -11.00 12.25
C PRO A 140 1.10 -11.66 12.20
N ASP A 141 1.27 -12.73 11.41
CA ASP A 141 2.55 -13.42 11.24
C ASP A 141 3.47 -12.76 10.19
N ASN A 142 3.00 -11.76 9.46
CA ASN A 142 3.83 -11.02 8.51
C ASN A 142 4.64 -9.94 9.25
N HIS A 143 5.57 -10.40 10.10
CA HIS A 143 6.35 -9.52 10.98
C HIS A 143 7.17 -8.48 10.22
N SER A 144 7.64 -8.78 9.01
CA SER A 144 8.41 -7.83 8.19
C SER A 144 7.56 -6.64 7.77
N SER A 145 6.35 -6.89 7.27
CA SER A 145 5.44 -5.82 6.88
C SER A 145 4.94 -5.06 8.11
N LEU A 146 4.55 -5.77 9.17
CA LEU A 146 4.09 -5.16 10.43
C LEU A 146 5.15 -4.21 11.00
N HIS A 147 6.40 -4.68 11.14
CA HIS A 147 7.50 -3.85 11.62
C HIS A 147 7.74 -2.61 10.75
N THR A 148 7.64 -2.76 9.41
CA THR A 148 7.78 -1.62 8.50
C THR A 148 6.70 -0.58 8.75
N MET A 149 5.44 -1.00 8.90
CA MET A 149 4.32 -0.08 9.14
C MET A 149 4.46 0.60 10.50
N GLU A 150 4.71 -0.15 11.59
CA GLU A 150 4.88 0.39 12.95
C GLU A 150 6.04 1.39 13.03
N LYS A 151 7.18 1.07 12.42
CA LYS A 151 8.35 1.96 12.36
C LYS A 151 8.05 3.28 11.64
N ASN A 152 7.08 3.30 10.74
CA ASN A 152 6.63 4.50 10.03
C ASN A 152 5.40 5.18 10.69
N GLY A 153 5.07 4.80 11.93
CA GLY A 153 4.07 5.48 12.75
C GLY A 153 2.64 4.98 12.59
N TYR A 154 2.45 3.79 12.02
CA TYR A 154 1.14 3.13 11.97
C TYR A 154 0.92 2.35 13.28
N GLU A 155 -0.26 2.49 13.85
CA GLU A 155 -0.65 1.81 15.09
C GLU A 155 -1.74 0.79 14.80
N ILE A 156 -1.67 -0.37 15.46
CA ILE A 156 -2.74 -1.38 15.39
C ILE A 156 -3.96 -0.82 16.12
N VAL A 157 -5.08 -0.71 15.40
CA VAL A 157 -6.35 -0.22 15.95
C VAL A 157 -7.37 -1.34 16.15
N SER A 158 -7.24 -2.45 15.42
CA SER A 158 -8.13 -3.60 15.52
C SER A 158 -7.48 -4.88 14.99
N ARG A 159 -8.06 -6.03 15.33
CA ARG A 159 -7.76 -7.33 14.72
C ARG A 159 -9.06 -7.97 14.24
N GLU A 160 -9.12 -8.23 12.96
CA GLU A 160 -10.37 -8.60 12.27
C GLU A 160 -10.19 -9.83 11.38
N SER A 161 -11.30 -10.47 11.07
CA SER A 161 -11.38 -11.48 10.01
C SER A 161 -11.92 -10.82 8.75
N LEU A 162 -11.04 -10.54 7.78
CA LEU A 162 -11.35 -9.80 6.55
C LEU A 162 -11.13 -10.67 5.31
N TYR A 163 -11.56 -10.19 4.17
CA TYR A 163 -11.27 -10.81 2.85
C TYR A 163 -11.66 -12.30 2.78
N GLY A 164 -12.84 -12.64 3.31
CA GLY A 164 -13.33 -14.03 3.29
C GLY A 164 -12.76 -14.92 4.40
N GLY A 165 -12.34 -14.34 5.53
CA GLY A 165 -11.93 -15.07 6.73
C GLY A 165 -10.44 -15.00 7.05
N LEU A 166 -9.71 -14.08 6.42
CA LEU A 166 -8.27 -13.90 6.67
C LEU A 166 -8.04 -13.05 7.93
N ASP A 167 -7.18 -13.55 8.83
CA ASP A 167 -6.78 -12.83 10.04
C ASP A 167 -5.93 -11.61 9.68
N ARG A 168 -6.32 -10.42 10.16
CA ARG A 168 -5.66 -9.14 9.85
C ARG A 168 -5.59 -8.24 11.06
N TYR A 169 -4.42 -7.65 11.30
CA TYR A 169 -4.37 -6.37 12.02
C TYR A 169 -4.82 -5.25 11.07
N VAL A 170 -5.68 -4.38 11.57
CA VAL A 170 -5.98 -3.09 10.95
C VAL A 170 -5.09 -2.05 11.61
N LEU A 171 -4.32 -1.33 10.80
CA LEU A 171 -3.43 -0.28 11.29
C LEU A 171 -3.88 1.07 10.75
N CYS A 172 -3.67 2.10 11.55
CA CYS A 172 -3.99 3.48 11.22
C CYS A 172 -2.83 4.40 11.56
N LYS A 173 -2.55 5.35 10.67
CA LYS A 173 -1.71 6.51 10.94
C LYS A 173 -2.52 7.77 10.68
N LYS A 174 -2.69 8.59 11.72
CA LYS A 174 -3.29 9.91 11.58
C LYS A 174 -2.24 10.85 11.00
N GLN A 175 -2.55 11.43 9.84
CA GLN A 175 -1.70 12.46 9.27
C GLN A 175 -2.01 13.80 9.94
N PHE A 176 -1.03 14.43 10.54
CA PHE A 176 -1.11 15.81 11.01
C PHE A 176 -0.68 16.71 9.84
N LEU A 177 -1.53 17.65 9.52
CA LEU A 177 -1.22 18.74 8.59
C LEU A 177 -0.24 19.73 9.23
#